data_8bacf5c4110d7ebff759461182e741dd
#
_entry.id   8bacf5c4110d7ebff759461182e741dd
#
_cell.length_a   1.000
_cell.length_b   1.000
_cell.length_c   1.000
_cell.angle_alpha   90.00
_cell.angle_beta   90.00
_cell.angle_gamma   90.00
#
_symmetry.space_group_name_H-M   'P 1'
#
loop_
_entity.id
_entity.type
_entity.pdbx_description
1 polymer ?
#
loop_
_entity_poly.entity_id
_entity_poly.type
_entity_poly.pdbx_seq_one_letter_code
_entity_poly.pdbx_strand_id
1 'polypeptide(L)'
;MIRNLWTSAAILLFTGLAAGDEPVRVRIVLCGDSTVATNSGWGDAFGKLLAPSAECLNSARSGRSSKSYRDEGHWTKALAQKPAFVLIQFGHNDQPGKGPERETDPATTYRDNLRRYIAEARESGATPILVTPLSRRIFGDDRKIVSSLTPYAEAAIAVAAEQKVPLVDLHARSIEQLNQLGPTGSADFNPATKDGGTDRTHLNEKGAAATAKLVATELRKVAPELAKHFQ
;
A
#
# COMPACT_ATOMS: atom_id res chain seq x y z
N MET A 1 44.60 69.97 26.35
CA MET A 1 44.37 69.27 25.06
C MET A 1 43.80 67.90 25.35
N ILE A 2 42.50 67.76 25.19
CA ILE A 2 41.79 66.45 25.43
C ILE A 2 41.28 65.98 24.05
N ARG A 3 41.84 64.83 23.57
CA ARG A 3 41.42 64.21 22.32
C ARG A 3 40.34 63.21 22.63
N ASN A 4 39.10 63.48 22.14
CA ASN A 4 37.98 62.53 22.16
C ASN A 4 38.15 61.51 21.05
N LEU A 5 38.25 60.23 21.45
CA LEU A 5 38.20 59.06 20.56
C LEU A 5 36.74 58.60 20.46
N TRP A 6 36.12 58.76 19.29
CA TRP A 6 34.81 58.15 18.97
C TRP A 6 35.03 56.74 18.45
N THR A 7 34.63 55.76 19.19
CA THR A 7 34.55 54.34 18.73
C THR A 7 33.19 54.11 18.09
N SER A 8 33.19 53.94 16.77
CA SER A 8 31.99 53.50 16.03
C SER A 8 31.78 52.04 16.21
N ALA A 9 30.68 51.64 16.88
CA ALA A 9 30.25 50.27 16.97
C ALA A 9 29.45 49.91 15.70
N ALA A 10 29.97 49.00 14.88
CA ALA A 10 29.25 48.45 13.74
C ALA A 10 28.28 47.37 14.23
N ILE A 11 26.98 47.63 14.11
CA ILE A 11 25.93 46.66 14.38
C ILE A 11 25.81 45.77 13.12
N LEU A 12 26.27 44.53 13.19
CA LEU A 12 25.99 43.49 12.21
C LEU A 12 24.56 42.99 12.40
N LEU A 13 23.66 43.41 11.53
CA LEU A 13 22.32 42.82 11.40
C LEU A 13 22.48 41.43 10.74
N PHE A 14 22.40 40.38 11.52
CA PHE A 14 22.21 39.02 11.04
C PHE A 14 20.74 38.90 10.59
N THR A 15 20.46 39.00 9.28
CA THR A 15 19.20 38.57 8.69
C THR A 15 19.19 37.04 8.64
N GLY A 16 18.68 36.41 9.68
CA GLY A 16 18.38 34.98 9.65
C GLY A 16 17.38 34.72 8.55
N LEU A 17 17.78 34.04 7.46
CA LEU A 17 16.85 33.39 6.57
C LEU A 17 16.06 32.38 7.41
N ALA A 18 14.78 32.63 7.65
CA ALA A 18 13.85 31.63 8.14
C ALA A 18 13.87 30.49 7.12
N ALA A 19 14.40 29.33 7.51
CA ALA A 19 14.17 28.10 6.77
C ALA A 19 12.66 27.93 6.72
N GLY A 20 12.05 28.09 5.53
CA GLY A 20 10.62 27.89 5.35
C GLY A 20 10.29 26.47 5.79
N ASP A 21 9.39 26.32 6.77
CA ASP A 21 8.87 25.02 7.16
C ASP A 21 8.27 24.39 5.89
N GLU A 22 8.92 23.31 5.42
CA GLU A 22 8.35 22.45 4.37
C GLU A 22 6.95 22.03 4.83
N PRO A 23 5.92 22.18 3.99
CA PRO A 23 4.56 21.84 4.39
C PRO A 23 4.51 20.37 4.82
N VAL A 24 3.96 20.13 6.02
CA VAL A 24 3.80 18.78 6.57
C VAL A 24 2.92 17.96 5.61
N ARG A 25 3.53 16.98 4.94
CA ARG A 25 2.82 16.09 4.02
C ARG A 25 2.10 14.99 4.79
N VAL A 26 0.90 14.65 4.32
CA VAL A 26 0.19 13.49 4.82
C VAL A 26 0.92 12.22 4.40
N ARG A 27 1.37 11.44 5.37
CA ARG A 27 2.13 10.22 5.11
C ARG A 27 1.22 9.02 4.99
N ILE A 28 1.27 8.34 3.84
CA ILE A 28 0.56 7.10 3.54
C ILE A 28 1.59 5.99 3.43
N VAL A 29 1.51 4.98 4.31
CA VAL A 29 2.40 3.81 4.29
C VAL A 29 1.67 2.63 3.68
N LEU A 30 2.29 1.95 2.71
CA LEU A 30 1.77 0.73 2.13
C LEU A 30 2.45 -0.48 2.76
N CYS A 31 1.67 -1.40 3.31
CA CYS A 31 2.11 -2.67 3.87
C CYS A 31 1.49 -3.81 3.07
N GLY A 32 2.29 -4.77 2.64
CA GLY A 32 1.79 -5.87 1.83
C GLY A 32 2.89 -6.79 1.32
N ASP A 33 2.49 -7.66 0.41
CA ASP A 33 3.34 -8.63 -0.26
C ASP A 33 3.94 -8.11 -1.59
N SER A 34 4.38 -9.02 -2.46
CA SER A 34 4.98 -8.67 -3.75
C SER A 34 4.02 -7.97 -4.72
N THR A 35 2.70 -8.12 -4.55
CA THR A 35 1.72 -7.45 -5.42
C THR A 35 1.52 -5.97 -5.07
N VAL A 36 2.07 -5.51 -3.94
CA VAL A 36 2.19 -4.11 -3.53
C VAL A 36 3.61 -3.59 -3.69
N ALA A 37 4.62 -4.44 -3.49
CA ALA A 37 6.03 -4.07 -3.41
C ALA A 37 6.57 -3.41 -4.68
N THR A 38 7.68 -2.68 -4.51
CA THR A 38 8.47 -2.07 -5.58
C THR A 38 8.84 -3.09 -6.66
N ASN A 39 8.76 -2.70 -7.94
CA ASN A 39 9.10 -3.47 -9.14
C ASN A 39 8.21 -4.68 -9.46
N SER A 40 7.22 -5.01 -8.64
CA SER A 40 6.38 -6.20 -8.87
C SER A 40 4.89 -5.98 -8.57
N GLY A 41 4.55 -4.88 -7.90
CA GLY A 41 3.20 -4.55 -7.47
C GLY A 41 2.77 -3.14 -7.86
N TRP A 42 1.63 -2.73 -7.33
CA TRP A 42 1.00 -1.44 -7.68
C TRP A 42 1.47 -0.26 -6.80
N GLY A 43 2.20 -0.51 -5.69
CA GLY A 43 2.42 0.51 -4.66
C GLY A 43 3.19 1.75 -5.15
N ASP A 44 4.24 1.58 -5.95
CA ASP A 44 5.01 2.74 -6.45
C ASP A 44 4.21 3.55 -7.48
N ALA A 45 3.39 2.88 -8.29
CA ALA A 45 2.50 3.56 -9.22
C ALA A 45 1.40 4.34 -8.49
N PHE A 46 0.94 3.86 -7.33
CA PHE A 46 0.02 4.58 -6.46
C PHE A 46 0.64 5.87 -5.91
N GLY A 47 1.88 5.82 -5.46
CA GLY A 47 2.60 7.01 -4.99
C GLY A 47 2.67 8.13 -6.04
N LYS A 48 2.76 7.78 -7.34
CA LYS A 48 2.76 8.74 -8.44
C LYS A 48 1.42 9.44 -8.70
N LEU A 49 0.33 8.95 -8.10
CA LEU A 49 -1.00 9.57 -8.21
C LEU A 49 -1.26 10.60 -7.11
N LEU A 50 -0.38 10.72 -6.14
CA LEU A 50 -0.55 11.64 -5.02
C LEU A 50 -0.14 13.07 -5.41
N ALA A 51 -0.91 14.03 -4.90
CA ALA A 51 -0.55 15.44 -4.94
C ALA A 51 0.63 15.75 -4.01
N PRO A 52 1.35 16.88 -4.17
CA PRO A 52 2.46 17.27 -3.30
C PRO A 52 2.13 17.37 -1.80
N SER A 53 0.85 17.45 -1.45
CA SER A 53 0.36 17.49 -0.05
C SER A 53 0.42 16.13 0.67
N ALA A 54 0.76 15.05 -0.03
CA ALA A 54 0.95 13.72 0.55
C ALA A 54 2.22 13.05 0.04
N GLU A 55 2.71 12.08 0.82
CA GLU A 55 3.79 11.19 0.41
C GLU A 55 3.39 9.74 0.61
N CYS A 56 3.84 8.87 -0.29
CA CYS A 56 3.65 7.43 -0.20
C CYS A 56 4.97 6.75 0.14
N LEU A 57 4.99 5.97 1.22
CA LEU A 57 6.12 5.13 1.61
C LEU A 57 5.74 3.65 1.39
N ASN A 58 6.28 3.06 0.34
CA ASN A 58 6.02 1.66 0.02
C ASN A 58 6.91 0.73 0.88
N SER A 59 6.35 0.24 1.98
CA SER A 59 7.00 -0.67 2.93
C SER A 59 6.69 -2.15 2.65
N ALA A 60 5.96 -2.46 1.57
CA ALA A 60 5.64 -3.83 1.20
C ALA A 60 6.88 -4.68 0.93
N ARG A 61 6.79 -5.99 1.19
CA ARG A 61 7.90 -6.94 1.06
C ARG A 61 7.49 -8.18 0.29
N SER A 62 8.19 -8.44 -0.81
CA SER A 62 7.94 -9.62 -1.65
C SER A 62 8.07 -10.92 -0.85
N GLY A 63 7.14 -11.85 -1.07
CA GLY A 63 7.13 -13.16 -0.44
C GLY A 63 6.60 -13.19 1.00
N ARG A 64 6.14 -12.07 1.57
CA ARG A 64 5.64 -12.00 2.95
C ARG A 64 4.12 -12.18 2.99
N SER A 65 3.68 -12.95 3.97
CA SER A 65 2.27 -13.12 4.34
C SER A 65 1.89 -12.14 5.45
N SER A 66 0.62 -12.13 5.84
CA SER A 66 0.14 -11.37 7.00
C SER A 66 0.85 -11.79 8.30
N LYS A 67 1.33 -13.03 8.40
CA LYS A 67 2.10 -13.56 9.51
C LYS A 67 3.57 -13.14 9.43
N SER A 68 4.29 -13.58 8.39
CA SER A 68 5.74 -13.40 8.29
C SER A 68 6.17 -11.94 8.20
N TYR A 69 5.35 -11.05 7.62
CA TYR A 69 5.62 -9.61 7.60
C TYR A 69 5.73 -9.02 9.02
N ARG A 70 4.93 -9.52 9.96
CA ARG A 70 5.00 -9.14 11.38
C ARG A 70 6.19 -9.79 12.06
N ASP A 71 6.32 -11.11 11.93
CA ASP A 71 7.33 -11.91 12.62
C ASP A 71 8.76 -11.46 12.28
N GLU A 72 8.99 -10.98 11.05
CA GLU A 72 10.25 -10.41 10.58
C GLU A 72 10.45 -8.91 10.97
N GLY A 73 9.52 -8.30 11.71
CA GLY A 73 9.60 -6.93 12.19
C GLY A 73 9.36 -5.85 11.12
N HIS A 74 8.85 -6.20 9.93
CA HIS A 74 8.55 -5.21 8.89
C HIS A 74 7.40 -4.29 9.28
N TRP A 75 6.41 -4.81 10.01
CA TRP A 75 5.30 -4.02 10.52
C TRP A 75 5.74 -2.93 11.50
N THR A 76 6.58 -3.28 12.47
CA THR A 76 7.14 -2.31 13.41
C THR A 76 7.90 -1.18 12.70
N LYS A 77 8.69 -1.53 11.66
CA LYS A 77 9.39 -0.55 10.84
C LYS A 77 8.44 0.34 10.03
N ALA A 78 7.30 -0.21 9.58
CA ALA A 78 6.28 0.56 8.87
C ALA A 78 5.61 1.59 9.81
N LEU A 79 5.22 1.21 11.01
CA LEU A 79 4.64 2.13 12.00
C LEU A 79 5.64 3.19 12.50
N ALA A 80 6.93 2.84 12.61
CA ALA A 80 7.99 3.80 12.98
C ALA A 80 8.12 4.98 12.00
N GLN A 81 7.57 4.85 10.78
CA GLN A 81 7.49 5.94 9.81
C GLN A 81 6.40 6.97 10.15
N LYS A 82 5.64 6.76 11.24
CA LYS A 82 4.56 7.64 11.72
C LYS A 82 3.53 7.96 10.63
N PRO A 83 2.88 6.94 10.04
CA PRO A 83 1.86 7.16 9.02
C PRO A 83 0.63 7.88 9.59
N ALA A 84 0.01 8.75 8.78
CA ALA A 84 -1.36 9.19 9.02
C ALA A 84 -2.36 8.12 8.55
N PHE A 85 -2.03 7.43 7.46
CA PHE A 85 -2.82 6.31 6.92
C PHE A 85 -1.91 5.13 6.60
N VAL A 86 -2.39 3.91 6.87
CA VAL A 86 -1.69 2.69 6.49
C VAL A 86 -2.63 1.78 5.68
N LEU A 87 -2.24 1.46 4.44
CA LEU A 87 -2.94 0.51 3.60
C LEU A 87 -2.32 -0.88 3.81
N ILE A 88 -3.15 -1.89 4.06
CA ILE A 88 -2.72 -3.23 4.46
C ILE A 88 -3.31 -4.24 3.49
N GLN A 89 -2.46 -4.91 2.69
CA GLN A 89 -2.84 -5.93 1.71
C GLN A 89 -1.97 -7.19 1.83
N PHE A 90 -2.58 -8.32 2.16
CA PHE A 90 -1.94 -9.65 2.18
C PHE A 90 -2.90 -10.70 1.59
N GLY A 91 -2.43 -11.93 1.45
CA GLY A 91 -3.22 -13.07 0.99
C GLY A 91 -2.44 -14.04 0.11
N HIS A 92 -1.59 -13.56 -0.81
CA HIS A 92 -0.90 -14.42 -1.79
C HIS A 92 0.08 -15.41 -1.15
N ASN A 93 0.74 -15.01 -0.08
CA ASN A 93 1.70 -15.84 0.65
C ASN A 93 1.10 -16.47 1.92
N ASP A 94 -0.14 -16.14 2.22
CA ASP A 94 -0.94 -16.72 3.29
C ASP A 94 -1.53 -18.09 2.89
N GLN A 95 -1.60 -18.35 1.58
CA GLN A 95 -2.19 -19.57 1.02
C GLN A 95 -1.40 -20.84 1.37
N PRO A 96 -2.06 -22.02 1.42
CA PRO A 96 -1.41 -23.32 1.55
C PRO A 96 -0.31 -23.54 0.49
N GLY A 97 0.76 -24.26 0.87
CA GLY A 97 1.91 -24.53 0.02
C GLY A 97 3.00 -23.45 0.05
N LYS A 98 2.87 -22.46 0.95
CA LYS A 98 3.86 -21.38 1.13
C LYS A 98 4.82 -21.59 2.30
N GLY A 99 4.59 -22.63 3.09
CA GLY A 99 5.38 -23.00 4.26
C GLY A 99 4.79 -22.46 5.58
N PRO A 100 5.00 -23.17 6.69
CA PRO A 100 4.35 -22.91 7.98
C PRO A 100 4.69 -21.53 8.56
N GLU A 101 5.80 -20.92 8.13
CA GLU A 101 6.19 -19.58 8.55
C GLU A 101 5.35 -18.48 7.87
N ARG A 102 4.64 -18.78 6.77
CA ARG A 102 3.82 -17.85 6.00
C ARG A 102 2.35 -18.18 5.99
N GLU A 103 2.01 -19.47 5.94
CA GLU A 103 0.63 -19.93 5.83
C GLU A 103 -0.25 -19.46 6.98
N THR A 104 -1.47 -19.06 6.64
CA THR A 104 -2.53 -18.72 7.58
C THR A 104 -3.86 -19.25 7.07
N ASP A 105 -4.75 -19.59 8.00
CA ASP A 105 -6.11 -19.97 7.69
C ASP A 105 -7.00 -18.73 7.54
N PRO A 106 -7.72 -18.55 6.40
CA PRO A 106 -8.57 -17.38 6.17
C PRO A 106 -9.76 -17.32 7.14
N ALA A 107 -10.19 -18.43 7.74
CA ALA A 107 -11.27 -18.43 8.71
C ALA A 107 -10.83 -17.99 10.12
N THR A 108 -9.55 -18.15 10.46
CA THR A 108 -9.01 -17.93 11.81
C THR A 108 -7.78 -17.03 11.81
N THR A 109 -6.58 -17.57 11.65
CA THR A 109 -5.30 -16.88 11.89
C THR A 109 -5.05 -15.70 10.96
N TYR A 110 -5.53 -15.73 9.72
CA TYR A 110 -5.46 -14.56 8.84
C TYR A 110 -6.30 -13.39 9.37
N ARG A 111 -7.53 -13.66 9.82
CA ARG A 111 -8.41 -12.64 10.44
C ARG A 111 -7.78 -12.08 11.71
N ASP A 112 -7.19 -12.94 12.56
CA ASP A 112 -6.53 -12.50 13.78
C ASP A 112 -5.34 -11.59 13.48
N ASN A 113 -4.56 -11.89 12.46
CA ASN A 113 -3.49 -11.03 12.00
C ASN A 113 -4.02 -9.66 11.55
N LEU A 114 -5.09 -9.62 10.75
CA LEU A 114 -5.69 -8.35 10.30
C LEU A 114 -6.22 -7.52 11.47
N ARG A 115 -6.89 -8.15 12.46
CA ARG A 115 -7.33 -7.45 13.69
C ARG A 115 -6.17 -6.82 14.44
N ARG A 116 -5.05 -7.55 14.57
CA ARG A 116 -3.83 -7.05 15.21
C ARG A 116 -3.22 -5.87 14.45
N TYR A 117 -3.14 -5.94 13.11
CA TYR A 117 -2.70 -4.83 12.28
C TYR A 117 -3.55 -3.57 12.51
N ILE A 118 -4.87 -3.72 12.55
CA ILE A 118 -5.81 -2.61 12.77
C ILE A 118 -5.61 -2.01 14.16
N ALA A 119 -5.56 -2.84 15.22
CA ALA A 119 -5.40 -2.37 16.60
C ALA A 119 -4.09 -1.57 16.76
N GLU A 120 -2.97 -2.14 16.34
CA GLU A 120 -1.65 -1.52 16.49
C GLU A 120 -1.48 -0.26 15.60
N ALA A 121 -2.12 -0.21 14.42
CA ALA A 121 -2.15 1.01 13.62
C ALA A 121 -2.87 2.13 14.38
N ARG A 122 -4.03 1.84 14.96
CA ARG A 122 -4.80 2.82 15.77
C ARG A 122 -4.03 3.27 17.02
N GLU A 123 -3.37 2.35 17.71
CA GLU A 123 -2.51 2.67 18.85
C GLU A 123 -1.36 3.60 18.48
N SER A 124 -0.83 3.49 17.26
CA SER A 124 0.20 4.38 16.75
C SER A 124 -0.32 5.74 16.25
N GLY A 125 -1.64 5.96 16.29
CA GLY A 125 -2.29 7.16 15.77
C GLY A 125 -2.57 7.15 14.26
N ALA A 126 -2.34 6.02 13.58
CA ALA A 126 -2.62 5.88 12.15
C ALA A 126 -4.06 5.41 11.89
N THR A 127 -4.62 5.83 10.77
CA THR A 127 -5.89 5.29 10.25
C THR A 127 -5.59 4.06 9.39
N PRO A 128 -5.99 2.84 9.83
CA PRO A 128 -5.82 1.63 9.03
C PRO A 128 -6.90 1.54 7.93
N ILE A 129 -6.48 1.11 6.74
CA ILE A 129 -7.33 0.83 5.60
C ILE A 129 -6.98 -0.57 5.10
N LEU A 130 -7.95 -1.49 5.09
CA LEU A 130 -7.73 -2.80 4.49
C LEU A 130 -7.89 -2.74 2.98
N VAL A 131 -7.07 -3.51 2.28
CA VAL A 131 -7.15 -3.74 0.84
C VAL A 131 -7.22 -5.25 0.62
N THR A 132 -8.26 -5.74 -0.05
CA THR A 132 -8.36 -7.16 -0.37
C THR A 132 -7.27 -7.56 -1.37
N PRO A 133 -6.80 -8.83 -1.38
CA PRO A 133 -5.71 -9.26 -2.25
C PRO A 133 -6.03 -9.06 -3.73
N LEU A 134 -5.07 -8.56 -4.50
CA LEU A 134 -5.18 -8.44 -5.95
C LEU A 134 -5.42 -9.80 -6.59
N SER A 135 -6.38 -9.91 -7.53
CA SER A 135 -6.60 -11.16 -8.25
C SER A 135 -5.43 -11.53 -9.18
N ARG A 136 -5.10 -12.82 -9.25
CA ARG A 136 -4.23 -13.34 -10.31
C ARG A 136 -4.95 -13.34 -11.66
N ARG A 137 -4.22 -13.24 -12.75
CA ARG A 137 -4.73 -13.30 -14.13
C ARG A 137 -4.87 -14.76 -14.61
N ILE A 138 -5.62 -15.55 -13.86
CA ILE A 138 -5.89 -16.97 -14.15
C ILE A 138 -7.33 -17.07 -14.59
N PHE A 139 -7.56 -17.53 -15.82
CA PHE A 139 -8.88 -17.67 -16.43
C PHE A 139 -9.26 -19.14 -16.50
N GLY A 140 -10.54 -19.42 -16.25
CA GLY A 140 -11.17 -20.71 -16.52
C GLY A 140 -11.56 -20.89 -17.99
N ASP A 141 -12.19 -22.02 -18.30
CA ASP A 141 -12.65 -22.39 -19.64
C ASP A 141 -13.74 -21.43 -20.17
N ASP A 142 -14.51 -20.83 -19.27
CA ASP A 142 -15.52 -19.79 -19.57
C ASP A 142 -14.90 -18.41 -19.80
N ARG A 143 -13.57 -18.30 -19.82
CA ARG A 143 -12.79 -17.06 -19.99
C ARG A 143 -13.06 -16.03 -18.87
N LYS A 144 -13.49 -16.46 -17.69
CA LYS A 144 -13.62 -15.64 -16.49
C LYS A 144 -12.51 -15.95 -15.51
N ILE A 145 -12.18 -14.99 -14.67
CA ILE A 145 -11.16 -15.17 -13.61
C ILE A 145 -11.62 -16.24 -12.63
N VAL A 146 -10.71 -17.17 -12.34
CA VAL A 146 -10.82 -18.16 -11.25
C VAL A 146 -9.83 -17.76 -10.17
N SER A 147 -10.33 -17.43 -8.98
CA SER A 147 -9.47 -16.92 -7.90
C SER A 147 -9.43 -17.84 -6.69
N SER A 148 -8.24 -18.34 -6.37
CA SER A 148 -7.95 -19.03 -5.11
C SER A 148 -7.80 -18.08 -3.91
N LEU A 149 -7.86 -16.76 -4.15
CA LEU A 149 -7.73 -15.73 -3.11
C LEU A 149 -9.08 -15.28 -2.54
N THR A 150 -10.19 -15.74 -3.10
CA THR A 150 -11.55 -15.40 -2.64
C THR A 150 -11.75 -15.58 -1.14
N PRO A 151 -11.32 -16.70 -0.50
CA PRO A 151 -11.49 -16.85 0.96
C PRO A 151 -10.74 -15.78 1.78
N TYR A 152 -9.57 -15.33 1.31
CA TYR A 152 -8.80 -14.26 1.97
C TYR A 152 -9.43 -12.88 1.75
N ALA A 153 -10.00 -12.64 0.57
CA ALA A 153 -10.75 -11.41 0.30
C ALA A 153 -11.98 -11.31 1.19
N GLU A 154 -12.79 -12.38 1.27
CA GLU A 154 -13.97 -12.47 2.14
C GLU A 154 -13.61 -12.28 3.62
N ALA A 155 -12.49 -12.88 4.07
CA ALA A 155 -12.00 -12.70 5.42
C ALA A 155 -11.63 -11.24 5.70
N ALA A 156 -10.96 -10.56 4.78
CA ALA A 156 -10.60 -9.15 4.92
C ALA A 156 -11.86 -8.25 4.95
N ILE A 157 -12.85 -8.53 4.10
CA ILE A 157 -14.15 -7.83 4.09
C ILE A 157 -14.85 -7.98 5.44
N ALA A 158 -14.92 -9.22 5.96
CA ALA A 158 -15.56 -9.50 7.24
C ALA A 158 -14.88 -8.76 8.41
N VAL A 159 -13.52 -8.77 8.44
CA VAL A 159 -12.76 -8.06 9.48
C VAL A 159 -12.93 -6.55 9.35
N ALA A 160 -12.94 -6.00 8.14
CA ALA A 160 -13.13 -4.56 7.94
C ALA A 160 -14.51 -4.10 8.47
N ALA A 161 -15.56 -4.86 8.18
CA ALA A 161 -16.91 -4.60 8.68
C ALA A 161 -16.98 -4.71 10.21
N GLU A 162 -16.43 -5.78 10.79
CA GLU A 162 -16.35 -6.01 12.24
C GLU A 162 -15.62 -4.87 12.96
N GLN A 163 -14.46 -4.50 12.44
CA GLN A 163 -13.59 -3.49 13.03
C GLN A 163 -13.95 -2.05 12.63
N LYS A 164 -14.95 -1.87 11.76
CA LYS A 164 -15.40 -0.57 11.24
C LYS A 164 -14.23 0.26 10.69
N VAL A 165 -13.44 -0.34 9.82
CA VAL A 165 -12.35 0.31 9.09
C VAL A 165 -12.69 0.43 7.61
N PRO A 166 -12.20 1.47 6.90
CA PRO A 166 -12.33 1.57 5.46
C PRO A 166 -11.74 0.34 4.76
N LEU A 167 -12.41 -0.10 3.68
CA LEU A 167 -11.97 -1.23 2.87
C LEU A 167 -11.97 -0.86 1.39
N VAL A 168 -10.86 -1.13 0.72
CA VAL A 168 -10.76 -1.17 -0.74
C VAL A 168 -10.94 -2.62 -1.19
N ASP A 169 -12.06 -2.96 -1.82
CA ASP A 169 -12.26 -4.29 -2.39
C ASP A 169 -11.56 -4.43 -3.75
N LEU A 170 -10.23 -4.42 -3.71
CA LEU A 170 -9.40 -4.57 -4.90
C LEU A 170 -9.60 -5.94 -5.57
N HIS A 171 -9.92 -6.98 -4.79
CA HIS A 171 -10.20 -8.31 -5.34
C HIS A 171 -11.34 -8.28 -6.33
N ALA A 172 -12.50 -7.79 -5.91
CA ALA A 172 -13.67 -7.68 -6.79
C ALA A 172 -13.41 -6.73 -7.96
N ARG A 173 -12.81 -5.56 -7.71
CA ARG A 173 -12.52 -4.57 -8.77
C ARG A 173 -11.53 -5.10 -9.81
N SER A 174 -10.47 -5.80 -9.37
CA SER A 174 -9.52 -6.40 -10.31
C SER A 174 -10.12 -7.55 -11.13
N ILE A 175 -10.96 -8.40 -10.52
CA ILE A 175 -11.67 -9.44 -11.25
C ILE A 175 -12.59 -8.83 -12.33
N GLU A 176 -13.36 -7.80 -11.98
CA GLU A 176 -14.21 -7.09 -12.93
C GLU A 176 -13.40 -6.54 -14.11
N GLN A 177 -12.31 -5.81 -13.84
CA GLN A 177 -11.42 -5.26 -14.86
C GLN A 177 -10.82 -6.35 -15.76
N LEU A 178 -10.29 -7.42 -15.16
CA LEU A 178 -9.65 -8.51 -15.89
C LEU A 178 -10.66 -9.28 -16.75
N ASN A 179 -11.88 -9.48 -16.27
CA ASN A 179 -12.95 -10.11 -17.03
C ASN A 179 -13.41 -9.26 -18.23
N GLN A 180 -13.37 -7.92 -18.11
CA GLN A 180 -13.65 -7.00 -19.22
C GLN A 180 -12.53 -7.04 -20.28
N LEU A 181 -11.27 -7.09 -19.85
CA LEU A 181 -10.11 -7.19 -20.74
C LEU A 181 -9.98 -8.57 -21.40
N GLY A 182 -10.49 -9.61 -20.76
CA GLY A 182 -10.32 -11.00 -21.16
C GLY A 182 -8.87 -11.49 -21.08
N PRO A 183 -8.62 -12.78 -21.39
CA PRO A 183 -7.30 -13.38 -21.27
C PRO A 183 -6.20 -12.65 -22.08
N THR A 184 -6.52 -12.23 -23.30
CA THR A 184 -5.56 -11.55 -24.19
C THR A 184 -5.21 -10.15 -23.68
N GLY A 185 -6.22 -9.32 -23.38
CA GLY A 185 -5.97 -7.94 -22.92
C GLY A 185 -5.32 -7.88 -21.54
N SER A 186 -5.63 -8.85 -20.64
CA SER A 186 -5.02 -8.91 -19.33
C SER A 186 -3.57 -9.39 -19.35
N ALA A 187 -3.14 -10.11 -20.41
CA ALA A 187 -1.76 -10.54 -20.59
C ALA A 187 -0.79 -9.37 -20.72
N ASP A 188 -1.26 -8.21 -21.16
CA ASP A 188 -0.48 -6.97 -21.22
C ASP A 188 0.02 -6.48 -19.85
N PHE A 189 -0.53 -7.01 -18.76
CA PHE A 189 -0.12 -6.69 -17.39
C PHE A 189 0.96 -7.61 -16.85
N ASN A 190 1.29 -8.70 -17.57
CA ASN A 190 2.30 -9.66 -17.14
C ASN A 190 3.70 -9.05 -17.27
N PRO A 191 4.57 -9.18 -16.24
CA PRO A 191 5.97 -8.84 -16.38
C PRO A 191 6.68 -9.85 -17.26
N ALA A 192 7.79 -9.44 -17.88
CA ALA A 192 8.70 -10.35 -18.54
C ALA A 192 9.35 -11.27 -17.49
N THR A 193 9.49 -12.54 -17.81
CA THR A 193 10.20 -13.53 -16.99
C THR A 193 11.52 -13.92 -17.63
N LYS A 194 12.53 -14.26 -16.83
CA LYS A 194 13.88 -14.60 -17.32
C LYS A 194 13.91 -15.88 -18.14
N ASP A 195 13.00 -16.79 -17.87
CA ASP A 195 12.88 -18.10 -18.52
C ASP A 195 11.86 -18.14 -19.67
N GLY A 196 11.27 -16.98 -20.01
CA GLY A 196 10.21 -16.90 -21.03
C GLY A 196 8.86 -17.45 -20.59
N GLY A 197 8.71 -17.80 -19.31
CA GLY A 197 7.45 -18.23 -18.71
C GLY A 197 6.40 -17.10 -18.62
N THR A 198 5.27 -17.39 -18.01
CA THR A 198 4.20 -16.41 -17.83
C THR A 198 3.95 -16.15 -16.34
N ASP A 199 4.22 -14.95 -15.87
CA ASP A 199 3.87 -14.51 -14.53
C ASP A 199 2.49 -13.85 -14.54
N ARG A 200 1.51 -14.56 -14.00
CA ARG A 200 0.12 -14.09 -13.88
C ARG A 200 -0.21 -13.48 -12.52
N THR A 201 0.78 -13.32 -11.66
CA THR A 201 0.63 -12.77 -10.31
C THR A 201 1.13 -11.33 -10.21
N HIS A 202 2.39 -11.12 -10.58
CA HIS A 202 3.03 -9.81 -10.48
C HIS A 202 2.67 -8.91 -11.67
N LEU A 203 2.95 -7.63 -11.53
CA LEU A 203 2.57 -6.61 -12.51
C LEU A 203 3.81 -6.01 -13.17
N ASN A 204 3.72 -5.77 -14.47
CA ASN A 204 4.59 -4.84 -15.15
C ASN A 204 4.13 -3.39 -14.90
N GLU A 205 4.79 -2.40 -15.48
CA GLU A 205 4.46 -0.98 -15.29
C GLU A 205 3.02 -0.64 -15.70
N LYS A 206 2.53 -1.19 -16.81
CA LYS A 206 1.16 -0.97 -17.31
C LYS A 206 0.12 -1.54 -16.33
N GLY A 207 0.34 -2.76 -15.86
CA GLY A 207 -0.52 -3.40 -14.86
C GLY A 207 -0.50 -2.69 -13.52
N ALA A 208 0.68 -2.25 -13.07
CA ALA A 208 0.85 -1.49 -11.84
C ALA A 208 0.10 -0.15 -11.90
N ALA A 209 0.21 0.59 -13.01
CA ALA A 209 -0.50 1.86 -13.20
C ALA A 209 -2.03 1.66 -13.24
N ALA A 210 -2.52 0.63 -13.94
CA ALA A 210 -3.94 0.30 -14.00
C ALA A 210 -4.49 -0.08 -12.61
N THR A 211 -3.79 -0.93 -11.86
CA THR A 211 -4.19 -1.35 -10.52
C THR A 211 -4.14 -0.18 -9.52
N ALA A 212 -3.11 0.66 -9.57
CA ALA A 212 -3.01 1.84 -8.73
C ALA A 212 -4.19 2.80 -8.93
N LYS A 213 -4.67 2.97 -10.17
CA LYS A 213 -5.87 3.76 -10.48
C LYS A 213 -7.13 3.16 -9.86
N LEU A 214 -7.30 1.83 -9.88
CA LEU A 214 -8.40 1.17 -9.18
C LEU A 214 -8.37 1.47 -7.68
N VAL A 215 -7.20 1.27 -7.05
CA VAL A 215 -7.02 1.54 -5.61
C VAL A 215 -7.34 3.02 -5.30
N ALA A 216 -6.80 3.96 -6.05
CA ALA A 216 -7.06 5.39 -5.84
C ALA A 216 -8.53 5.77 -6.03
N THR A 217 -9.22 5.16 -7.02
CA THR A 217 -10.65 5.37 -7.26
C THR A 217 -11.50 4.89 -6.10
N GLU A 218 -11.21 3.70 -5.57
CA GLU A 218 -11.95 3.17 -4.43
C GLU A 218 -11.61 3.92 -3.13
N LEU A 219 -10.35 4.31 -2.92
CA LEU A 219 -9.97 5.11 -1.74
C LEU A 219 -10.73 6.43 -1.67
N ARG A 220 -10.96 7.12 -2.78
CA ARG A 220 -11.75 8.35 -2.80
C ARG A 220 -13.19 8.16 -2.29
N LYS A 221 -13.72 6.93 -2.38
CA LYS A 221 -15.08 6.58 -1.91
C LYS A 221 -15.10 6.20 -0.44
N VAL A 222 -14.11 5.39 0.00
CA VAL A 222 -14.11 4.77 1.34
C VAL A 222 -13.32 5.54 2.38
N ALA A 223 -12.45 6.45 1.94
CA ALA A 223 -11.64 7.34 2.78
C ALA A 223 -11.63 8.75 2.15
N PRO A 224 -12.77 9.49 2.20
CA PRO A 224 -12.92 10.76 1.51
C PRO A 224 -11.93 11.84 1.98
N GLU A 225 -11.42 11.72 3.20
CA GLU A 225 -10.36 12.59 3.73
C GLU A 225 -9.04 12.48 2.92
N LEU A 226 -8.82 11.37 2.22
CA LEU A 226 -7.69 11.20 1.30
C LEU A 226 -7.96 11.79 -0.09
N ALA A 227 -9.21 12.05 -0.48
CA ALA A 227 -9.56 12.45 -1.84
C ALA A 227 -8.81 13.71 -2.31
N LYS A 228 -8.61 14.68 -1.41
CA LYS A 228 -7.88 15.94 -1.68
C LYS A 228 -6.37 15.77 -1.90
N HIS A 229 -5.82 14.60 -1.60
CA HIS A 229 -4.40 14.29 -1.73
C HIS A 229 -4.05 13.52 -3.01
N PHE A 230 -5.00 13.39 -3.93
CA PHE A 230 -4.76 12.85 -5.27
C PHE A 230 -4.72 13.96 -6.32
N GLN A 231 -3.88 13.74 -7.34
CA GLN A 231 -3.87 14.58 -8.55
C GLN A 231 -5.11 14.34 -9.41
#